data_b3e21f1a92a10ebf642df11a32823e17
#
_entry.id   b3e21f1a92a10ebf642df11a32823e17
#
_cell.length_a   1.000
_cell.length_b   1.000
_cell.length_c   1.000
_cell.angle_alpha   90.00
_cell.angle_beta   90.00
_cell.angle_gamma   90.00
#
_symmetry.space_group_name_H-M   'P 1'
#
loop_
_entity.id
_entity.type
_entity.pdbx_description
1 polymer ?
#
loop_
_entity_poly.entity_id
_entity_poly.type
_entity_poly.pdbx_seq_one_letter_code
_entity_poly.pdbx_strand_id
1 'polypeptide(L)'
;MLVKENIQIRPFDETNSVLQIDENRHLLINRATTELVKILSAATSLEAAHKVFNQSFNQTISMQSFRELVDEKLGGYQIIQEDTIPEKPGLKNAYLKLKIPLLNARVARFLSIPLQPFFKPFVFWLSLGVMTVFLLGMAIGFDSPSVNQVNYLTLMSLIYPTMLIHELGHIAACAKYKLKPGGIGFGFYFILPVMYAEITNIWMGTKKQRIIANLGGIFAEVLYAVILSLVYLISHSPVCLFASLSISVFVLWEFNPFVRFDGYWLLSDLTNTPNLLLKSKQVLSKVMRRSSFHAWQKNNFKVYASRREMLLFAYGFLNTFFILLVLGYTLMSYQKEIIRFPFSIYQIVVKVSQLNLHIRDLHVQLIHILLFYILAIRFLISQLKSLLR
;
A
#
# COMPACT_ATOMS: atom_id res chain seq x y z
N MET A 1 -11.52 -11.24 -32.43
CA MET A 1 -10.72 -10.38 -31.54
C MET A 1 -9.51 -11.18 -31.07
N LEU A 2 -8.32 -10.61 -31.17
CA LEU A 2 -7.08 -11.26 -30.69
C LEU A 2 -6.87 -11.09 -29.18
N VAL A 3 -7.55 -10.13 -28.62
CA VAL A 3 -7.46 -9.73 -27.20
C VAL A 3 -8.74 -10.12 -26.48
N LYS A 4 -8.66 -10.49 -25.21
CA LYS A 4 -9.82 -10.84 -24.39
C LYS A 4 -10.84 -9.70 -24.31
N GLU A 5 -12.14 -10.01 -24.38
CA GLU A 5 -13.23 -9.04 -24.48
C GLU A 5 -13.36 -8.08 -23.27
N ASN A 6 -12.90 -8.49 -22.09
CA ASN A 6 -13.09 -7.73 -20.84
C ASN A 6 -11.96 -6.74 -20.51
N ILE A 7 -11.05 -6.48 -21.46
CA ILE A 7 -9.92 -5.58 -21.25
C ILE A 7 -10.37 -4.13 -21.27
N GLN A 8 -10.01 -3.37 -20.24
CA GLN A 8 -10.26 -1.94 -20.18
C GLN A 8 -8.94 -1.18 -20.06
N ILE A 9 -8.82 -0.08 -20.80
CA ILE A 9 -7.66 0.81 -20.76
C ILE A 9 -8.11 2.17 -20.25
N ARG A 10 -7.37 2.71 -19.26
CA ARG A 10 -7.58 4.08 -18.78
C ARG A 10 -6.25 4.84 -18.68
N PRO A 11 -6.21 6.13 -19.00
CA PRO A 11 -5.00 6.94 -18.84
C PRO A 11 -4.64 7.03 -17.35
N PHE A 12 -3.37 6.83 -17.04
CA PHE A 12 -2.82 6.95 -15.68
C PHE A 12 -2.09 8.29 -15.48
N ASP A 13 -1.23 8.64 -16.43
CA ASP A 13 -0.54 9.92 -16.54
C ASP A 13 -0.36 10.27 -18.04
N GLU A 14 0.41 11.32 -18.35
CA GLU A 14 0.63 11.78 -19.73
C GLU A 14 1.30 10.73 -20.62
N THR A 15 2.03 9.78 -20.05
CA THR A 15 2.86 8.81 -20.77
C THR A 15 2.42 7.36 -20.61
N ASN A 16 1.60 7.07 -19.62
CA ASN A 16 1.22 5.71 -19.25
C ASN A 16 -0.29 5.55 -19.11
N SER A 17 -0.74 4.33 -19.37
CA SER A 17 -2.12 3.89 -19.16
C SER A 17 -2.17 2.68 -18.25
N VAL A 18 -3.27 2.51 -17.52
CA VAL A 18 -3.58 1.28 -16.79
C VAL A 18 -4.42 0.39 -17.68
N LEU A 19 -3.94 -0.83 -17.87
CA LEU A 19 -4.66 -1.91 -18.54
C LEU A 19 -5.24 -2.82 -17.45
N GLN A 20 -6.55 -2.95 -17.39
CA GLN A 20 -7.24 -3.93 -16.59
C GLN A 20 -7.45 -5.20 -17.42
N ILE A 21 -6.89 -6.32 -16.95
CA ILE A 21 -6.98 -7.63 -17.63
C ILE A 21 -8.20 -8.39 -17.11
N ASP A 22 -8.40 -8.34 -15.79
CA ASP A 22 -9.56 -8.89 -15.10
C ASP A 22 -9.85 -8.05 -13.83
N GLU A 23 -10.80 -8.51 -12.98
CA GLU A 23 -11.22 -7.74 -11.80
C GLU A 23 -10.07 -7.40 -10.84
N ASN A 24 -8.98 -8.20 -10.82
CA ASN A 24 -7.91 -8.08 -9.83
C ASN A 24 -6.53 -7.82 -10.42
N ARG A 25 -6.37 -7.83 -11.74
CA ARG A 25 -5.08 -7.66 -12.41
C ARG A 25 -5.03 -6.39 -13.24
N HIS A 26 -4.08 -5.53 -12.88
CA HIS A 26 -3.84 -4.27 -13.55
C HIS A 26 -2.36 -4.16 -13.94
N LEU A 27 -2.11 -3.71 -15.17
CA LEU A 27 -0.78 -3.43 -15.67
C LEU A 27 -0.64 -1.96 -16.02
N LEU A 28 0.49 -1.37 -15.65
CA LEU A 28 0.87 -0.06 -16.14
C LEU A 28 1.65 -0.24 -17.44
N ILE A 29 1.12 0.29 -18.52
CA ILE A 29 1.70 0.20 -19.87
C ILE A 29 1.99 1.60 -20.40
N ASN A 30 3.05 1.72 -21.20
CA ASN A 30 3.40 2.99 -21.85
C ASN A 30 2.50 3.26 -23.07
N ARG A 31 2.61 4.47 -23.62
CA ARG A 31 1.80 4.91 -24.77
C ARG A 31 1.92 3.97 -25.99
N ALA A 32 3.15 3.52 -26.31
CA ALA A 32 3.37 2.63 -27.44
C ALA A 32 2.67 1.27 -27.25
N THR A 33 2.80 0.67 -26.05
CA THR A 33 2.09 -0.58 -25.72
C THR A 33 0.56 -0.37 -25.65
N THR A 34 0.10 0.82 -25.24
CA THR A 34 -1.33 1.16 -25.26
C THR A 34 -1.89 1.13 -26.68
N GLU A 35 -1.20 1.75 -27.63
CA GLU A 35 -1.61 1.72 -29.02
C GLU A 35 -1.53 0.31 -29.64
N LEU A 36 -0.49 -0.46 -29.29
CA LEU A 36 -0.39 -1.86 -29.69
C LEU A 36 -1.61 -2.68 -29.22
N VAL A 37 -2.01 -2.55 -27.94
CA VAL A 37 -3.18 -3.26 -27.40
C VAL A 37 -4.47 -2.81 -28.11
N LYS A 38 -4.64 -1.52 -28.42
CA LYS A 38 -5.80 -1.01 -29.17
C LYS A 38 -5.87 -1.60 -30.58
N ILE A 39 -4.72 -1.64 -31.29
CA ILE A 39 -4.64 -2.23 -32.64
C ILE A 39 -5.03 -3.71 -32.59
N LEU A 40 -4.46 -4.47 -31.61
CA LEU A 40 -4.79 -5.89 -31.45
C LEU A 40 -6.24 -6.12 -31.05
N SER A 41 -6.85 -5.22 -30.29
CA SER A 41 -8.28 -5.31 -29.90
C SER A 41 -9.23 -5.06 -31.03
N ALA A 42 -8.85 -4.21 -32.01
CA ALA A 42 -9.65 -3.87 -33.16
C ALA A 42 -9.48 -4.85 -34.34
N ALA A 43 -8.37 -5.60 -34.37
CA ALA A 43 -8.03 -6.48 -35.49
C ALA A 43 -8.73 -7.86 -35.37
N THR A 44 -9.05 -8.43 -36.53
CA THR A 44 -9.61 -9.80 -36.61
C THR A 44 -8.56 -10.88 -36.76
N SER A 45 -7.37 -10.53 -37.28
CA SER A 45 -6.22 -11.43 -37.39
C SER A 45 -4.91 -10.72 -37.08
N LEU A 46 -3.85 -11.49 -36.78
CA LEU A 46 -2.53 -10.95 -36.47
C LEU A 46 -1.91 -10.23 -37.69
N GLU A 47 -2.23 -10.69 -38.92
CA GLU A 47 -1.82 -10.05 -40.19
C GLU A 47 -2.48 -8.69 -40.36
N ALA A 48 -3.77 -8.58 -40.04
CA ALA A 48 -4.47 -7.31 -40.05
C ALA A 48 -3.90 -6.32 -39.04
N ALA A 49 -3.61 -6.79 -37.80
CA ALA A 49 -2.97 -5.99 -36.79
C ALA A 49 -1.58 -5.50 -37.21
N HIS A 50 -0.77 -6.37 -37.82
CA HIS A 50 0.56 -6.04 -38.34
C HIS A 50 0.51 -4.92 -39.42
N LYS A 51 -0.42 -5.00 -40.36
CA LYS A 51 -0.60 -3.94 -41.39
C LYS A 51 -0.93 -2.59 -40.72
N VAL A 52 -1.90 -2.58 -39.82
CA VAL A 52 -2.31 -1.36 -39.11
C VAL A 52 -1.18 -0.81 -38.26
N PHE A 53 -0.41 -1.68 -37.58
CA PHE A 53 0.75 -1.29 -36.78
C PHE A 53 1.81 -0.60 -37.63
N ASN A 54 2.24 -1.21 -38.75
CA ASN A 54 3.22 -0.62 -39.66
C ASN A 54 2.78 0.75 -40.18
N GLN A 55 1.49 0.91 -40.51
CA GLN A 55 0.94 2.19 -40.95
C GLN A 55 0.94 3.23 -39.81
N SER A 56 0.48 2.84 -38.60
CA SER A 56 0.31 3.77 -37.49
C SER A 56 1.63 4.27 -36.93
N PHE A 57 2.67 3.45 -36.97
CA PHE A 57 4.01 3.80 -36.46
C PHE A 57 5.01 4.18 -37.55
N ASN A 58 4.56 4.24 -38.78
CA ASN A 58 5.40 4.49 -39.97
C ASN A 58 6.68 3.60 -39.98
N GLN A 59 6.48 2.31 -39.74
CA GLN A 59 7.54 1.29 -39.65
C GLN A 59 7.25 0.16 -40.68
N THR A 60 8.30 -0.57 -41.04
CA THR A 60 8.22 -1.73 -41.93
C THR A 60 8.85 -2.94 -41.26
N ILE A 61 8.32 -3.36 -40.12
CA ILE A 61 8.80 -4.56 -39.44
C ILE A 61 8.20 -5.81 -40.09
N SER A 62 8.97 -6.92 -40.06
CA SER A 62 8.46 -8.21 -40.58
C SER A 62 7.35 -8.78 -39.65
N MET A 63 6.56 -9.68 -40.21
CA MET A 63 5.52 -10.36 -39.44
C MET A 63 6.09 -11.14 -38.26
N GLN A 64 7.26 -11.74 -38.42
CA GLN A 64 7.96 -12.45 -37.33
C GLN A 64 8.40 -11.47 -36.23
N SER A 65 9.02 -10.35 -36.57
CA SER A 65 9.42 -9.31 -35.60
C SER A 65 8.22 -8.70 -34.88
N PHE A 66 7.08 -8.58 -35.57
CA PHE A 66 5.85 -8.12 -34.94
C PHE A 66 5.32 -9.12 -33.92
N ARG A 67 5.36 -10.43 -34.22
CA ARG A 67 4.97 -11.48 -33.28
C ARG A 67 5.89 -11.48 -32.05
N GLU A 68 7.20 -11.41 -32.26
CA GLU A 68 8.18 -11.33 -31.16
C GLU A 68 7.94 -10.10 -30.27
N LEU A 69 7.60 -8.93 -30.86
CA LEU A 69 7.23 -7.73 -30.13
C LEU A 69 5.98 -7.92 -29.27
N VAL A 70 4.94 -8.55 -29.83
CA VAL A 70 3.69 -8.84 -29.12
C VAL A 70 3.98 -9.80 -27.94
N ASP A 71 4.76 -10.85 -28.17
CA ASP A 71 5.13 -11.83 -27.15
C ASP A 71 6.02 -11.21 -26.04
N GLU A 72 6.95 -10.35 -26.41
CA GLU A 72 7.81 -9.64 -25.46
C GLU A 72 7.00 -8.72 -24.53
N LYS A 73 6.09 -7.94 -25.10
CA LYS A 73 5.33 -6.92 -24.37
C LYS A 73 4.10 -7.45 -23.66
N LEU A 74 3.39 -8.41 -24.26
CA LEU A 74 2.08 -8.87 -23.80
C LEU A 74 2.06 -10.35 -23.41
N GLY A 75 3.02 -11.15 -23.85
CA GLY A 75 3.10 -12.58 -23.59
C GLY A 75 3.25 -12.91 -22.09
N GLY A 76 2.54 -13.94 -21.64
CA GLY A 76 2.51 -14.37 -20.24
C GLY A 76 1.66 -13.50 -19.32
N TYR A 77 1.02 -12.44 -19.80
CA TYR A 77 0.01 -11.70 -19.05
C TYR A 77 -1.41 -12.19 -19.30
N GLN A 78 -1.59 -13.16 -20.17
CA GLN A 78 -2.89 -13.69 -20.58
C GLN A 78 -3.85 -12.61 -21.13
N ILE A 79 -3.30 -11.66 -21.86
CA ILE A 79 -4.04 -10.58 -22.55
C ILE A 79 -4.58 -11.09 -23.87
N ILE A 80 -3.77 -11.89 -24.58
CA ILE A 80 -4.12 -12.48 -25.89
C ILE A 80 -4.95 -13.75 -25.65
N GLN A 81 -5.95 -14.02 -26.50
CA GLN A 81 -6.81 -15.20 -26.34
C GLN A 81 -6.04 -16.53 -26.43
N GLU A 82 -5.02 -16.60 -27.30
CA GLU A 82 -4.19 -17.79 -27.56
C GLU A 82 -2.79 -17.63 -26.92
N ASP A 83 -2.70 -17.02 -25.75
CA ASP A 83 -1.41 -16.85 -25.06
C ASP A 83 -0.91 -18.22 -24.56
N THR A 84 0.07 -18.78 -25.26
CA THR A 84 0.72 -20.06 -24.94
C THR A 84 1.87 -19.89 -23.95
N ILE A 85 2.26 -18.65 -23.65
CA ILE A 85 3.35 -18.35 -22.73
C ILE A 85 2.86 -18.55 -21.28
N PRO A 86 3.59 -19.27 -20.43
CA PRO A 86 3.23 -19.45 -19.01
C PRO A 86 3.04 -18.12 -18.31
N GLU A 87 2.03 -18.04 -17.44
CA GLU A 87 1.72 -16.84 -16.68
C GLU A 87 2.96 -16.31 -15.93
N LYS A 88 3.33 -15.05 -16.17
CA LYS A 88 4.47 -14.44 -15.49
C LYS A 88 4.26 -14.46 -13.98
N PRO A 89 5.13 -15.13 -13.19
CA PRO A 89 5.01 -15.11 -11.73
C PRO A 89 5.26 -13.69 -11.22
N GLY A 90 4.38 -13.16 -10.38
CA GLY A 90 4.65 -11.91 -9.68
C GLY A 90 3.52 -10.89 -9.59
N LEU A 91 2.37 -11.15 -10.18
CA LEU A 91 1.19 -10.26 -10.06
C LEU A 91 0.36 -10.49 -8.78
N LYS A 92 0.68 -11.53 -8.01
CA LYS A 92 0.05 -11.77 -6.70
C LYS A 92 0.67 -10.82 -5.67
N ASN A 93 -0.18 -10.08 -4.95
CA ASN A 93 0.23 -9.22 -3.84
C ASN A 93 0.95 -10.02 -2.76
N ALA A 94 2.26 -10.19 -2.91
CA ALA A 94 3.10 -11.06 -2.08
C ALA A 94 3.36 -10.49 -0.67
N TYR A 95 2.85 -9.32 -0.32
CA TYR A 95 3.08 -8.67 0.97
C TYR A 95 2.08 -9.05 2.05
N LEU A 96 0.84 -9.47 1.68
CA LEU A 96 -0.14 -10.03 2.61
C LEU A 96 -0.16 -11.55 2.50
N LYS A 97 -0.04 -12.21 3.64
CA LYS A 97 -0.11 -13.67 3.76
C LYS A 97 -1.38 -14.09 4.49
N LEU A 98 -1.81 -15.33 4.29
CA LEU A 98 -2.97 -15.93 4.98
C LEU A 98 -4.22 -15.02 4.92
N LYS A 99 -4.66 -14.68 3.72
CA LYS A 99 -5.85 -13.87 3.53
C LYS A 99 -7.11 -14.65 3.89
N ILE A 100 -7.85 -14.17 4.87
CA ILE A 100 -9.13 -14.71 5.33
C ILE A 100 -10.20 -13.66 4.99
N PRO A 101 -11.16 -13.96 4.09
CA PRO A 101 -12.25 -13.04 3.80
C PRO A 101 -13.21 -12.99 4.99
N LEU A 102 -13.55 -11.78 5.46
CA LEU A 102 -14.50 -11.54 6.54
C LEU A 102 -15.86 -11.05 6.01
N LEU A 103 -15.83 -10.04 5.14
CA LEU A 103 -17.02 -9.46 4.51
C LEU A 103 -16.89 -9.56 3.00
N ASN A 104 -17.92 -10.11 2.35
CA ASN A 104 -17.97 -10.09 0.90
C ASN A 104 -18.23 -8.67 0.35
N ALA A 105 -17.96 -8.47 -0.94
CA ALA A 105 -18.08 -7.16 -1.60
C ALA A 105 -19.50 -6.54 -1.49
N ARG A 106 -20.53 -7.36 -1.43
CA ARG A 106 -21.92 -6.90 -1.36
C ARG A 106 -22.23 -6.32 0.03
N VAL A 107 -21.84 -7.04 1.09
CA VAL A 107 -22.03 -6.61 2.50
C VAL A 107 -21.15 -5.40 2.80
N ALA A 108 -19.86 -5.42 2.41
CA ALA A 108 -18.95 -4.30 2.62
C ALA A 108 -19.46 -3.01 1.97
N ARG A 109 -19.95 -3.09 0.73
CA ARG A 109 -20.57 -1.93 0.05
C ARG A 109 -21.84 -1.44 0.77
N PHE A 110 -22.70 -2.34 1.25
CA PHE A 110 -23.91 -1.97 1.97
C PHE A 110 -23.57 -1.23 3.26
N LEU A 111 -22.67 -1.75 4.08
CA LEU A 111 -22.21 -1.11 5.32
C LEU A 111 -21.52 0.23 5.09
N SER A 112 -20.91 0.42 3.92
CA SER A 112 -20.21 1.66 3.57
C SER A 112 -21.15 2.79 3.08
N ILE A 113 -22.44 2.52 2.84
CA ILE A 113 -23.40 3.51 2.29
C ILE A 113 -23.43 4.81 3.07
N PRO A 114 -23.49 4.81 4.44
CA PRO A 114 -23.56 6.06 5.22
C PRO A 114 -22.33 6.96 5.03
N LEU A 115 -21.17 6.40 4.71
CA LEU A 115 -19.93 7.15 4.50
C LEU A 115 -19.83 7.74 3.09
N GLN A 116 -20.48 7.16 2.08
CA GLN A 116 -20.32 7.56 0.66
C GLN A 116 -20.61 9.03 0.36
N PRO A 117 -21.59 9.72 1.00
CA PRO A 117 -21.85 11.14 0.74
C PRO A 117 -20.64 12.05 1.02
N PHE A 118 -19.82 11.71 1.99
CA PHE A 118 -18.64 12.47 2.38
C PHE A 118 -17.53 12.45 1.32
N PHE A 119 -17.49 11.46 0.44
CA PHE A 119 -16.45 11.31 -0.58
C PHE A 119 -16.68 12.12 -1.88
N LYS A 120 -17.60 13.10 -1.87
CA LYS A 120 -17.59 14.18 -2.87
C LYS A 120 -16.37 15.09 -2.60
N PRO A 121 -15.53 15.44 -3.61
CA PRO A 121 -14.24 16.08 -3.36
C PRO A 121 -14.29 17.30 -2.45
N PHE A 122 -15.22 18.22 -2.68
CA PHE A 122 -15.37 19.40 -1.83
C PHE A 122 -15.79 19.04 -0.40
N VAL A 123 -16.80 18.17 -0.25
CA VAL A 123 -17.30 17.72 1.07
C VAL A 123 -16.20 17.01 1.83
N PHE A 124 -15.44 16.12 1.15
CA PHE A 124 -14.34 15.38 1.74
C PHE A 124 -13.30 16.30 2.39
N TRP A 125 -12.74 17.22 1.61
CA TRP A 125 -11.68 18.10 2.13
C TRP A 125 -12.18 19.07 3.19
N LEU A 126 -13.39 19.62 3.02
CA LEU A 126 -13.99 20.51 4.00
C LEU A 126 -14.25 19.78 5.33
N SER A 127 -14.93 18.62 5.28
CA SER A 127 -15.24 17.85 6.49
C SER A 127 -13.98 17.32 7.17
N LEU A 128 -12.99 16.83 6.43
CA LEU A 128 -11.70 16.38 6.98
C LEU A 128 -11.00 17.55 7.70
N GLY A 129 -10.97 18.73 7.10
CA GLY A 129 -10.38 19.93 7.72
C GLY A 129 -11.09 20.33 9.01
N VAL A 130 -12.42 20.41 8.98
CA VAL A 130 -13.23 20.76 10.17
C VAL A 130 -13.04 19.73 11.29
N MET A 131 -13.10 18.44 10.98
CA MET A 131 -12.91 17.37 11.95
C MET A 131 -11.49 17.39 12.56
N THR A 132 -10.45 17.64 11.74
CA THR A 132 -9.08 17.74 12.22
C THR A 132 -8.92 18.92 13.18
N VAL A 133 -9.46 20.10 12.84
CA VAL A 133 -9.43 21.29 13.75
C VAL A 133 -10.18 21.01 15.05
N PHE A 134 -11.32 20.32 14.96
CA PHE A 134 -12.08 19.93 16.16
C PHE A 134 -11.27 18.99 17.06
N LEU A 135 -10.65 17.95 16.52
CA LEU A 135 -9.84 17.00 17.31
C LEU A 135 -8.59 17.67 17.90
N LEU A 136 -7.95 18.60 17.18
CA LEU A 136 -6.86 19.40 17.73
C LEU A 136 -7.35 20.27 18.90
N GLY A 137 -8.55 20.87 18.79
CA GLY A 137 -9.18 21.60 19.88
C GLY A 137 -9.43 20.70 21.10
N MET A 138 -9.89 19.47 20.90
CA MET A 138 -10.07 18.48 21.98
C MET A 138 -8.74 18.11 22.64
N ALA A 139 -7.69 17.89 21.85
CA ALA A 139 -6.37 17.53 22.36
C ALA A 139 -5.69 18.65 23.17
N ILE A 140 -5.98 19.93 22.82
CA ILE A 140 -5.40 21.08 23.54
C ILE A 140 -6.27 21.49 24.72
N GLY A 141 -7.62 21.41 24.58
CA GLY A 141 -8.58 21.92 25.56
C GLY A 141 -8.86 20.99 26.73
N PHE A 142 -8.49 19.72 26.62
CA PHE A 142 -8.79 18.71 27.66
C PHE A 142 -7.53 17.90 28.01
N ASP A 143 -7.30 17.70 29.30
CA ASP A 143 -6.23 16.83 29.77
C ASP A 143 -6.55 15.37 29.38
N SER A 144 -5.52 14.69 28.86
CA SER A 144 -5.65 13.26 28.54
C SER A 144 -5.86 12.47 29.82
N PRO A 145 -6.95 11.66 29.92
CA PRO A 145 -7.17 10.84 31.09
C PRO A 145 -6.00 9.88 31.33
N SER A 146 -5.64 9.61 32.59
CA SER A 146 -4.65 8.59 32.91
C SER A 146 -5.19 7.19 32.59
N VAL A 147 -4.30 6.28 32.23
CA VAL A 147 -4.63 4.87 31.93
C VAL A 147 -5.40 4.21 33.10
N ASN A 148 -5.09 4.60 34.33
CA ASN A 148 -5.73 4.08 35.55
C ASN A 148 -7.21 4.53 35.70
N GLN A 149 -7.63 5.58 34.99
CA GLN A 149 -9.01 6.11 35.02
C GLN A 149 -9.89 5.44 33.95
N VAL A 150 -9.31 4.58 33.13
CA VAL A 150 -9.97 4.00 31.95
C VAL A 150 -10.19 2.51 32.15
N ASN A 151 -11.45 2.07 32.03
CA ASN A 151 -11.75 0.65 31.99
C ASN A 151 -11.20 0.04 30.69
N TYR A 152 -10.26 -0.89 30.86
CA TYR A 152 -9.52 -1.47 29.74
C TYR A 152 -10.42 -2.23 28.76
N LEU A 153 -11.39 -2.99 29.26
CA LEU A 153 -12.32 -3.75 28.41
C LEU A 153 -13.19 -2.81 27.56
N THR A 154 -13.71 -1.75 28.18
CA THR A 154 -14.49 -0.72 27.47
C THR A 154 -13.62 0.00 26.44
N LEU A 155 -12.36 0.34 26.79
CA LEU A 155 -11.45 0.96 25.84
C LEU A 155 -11.20 0.08 24.61
N MET A 156 -10.91 -1.20 24.82
CA MET A 156 -10.72 -2.14 23.72
C MET A 156 -11.96 -2.30 22.84
N SER A 157 -13.15 -2.30 23.44
CA SER A 157 -14.41 -2.35 22.70
C SER A 157 -14.67 -1.11 21.83
N LEU A 158 -14.04 0.03 22.14
CA LEU A 158 -14.10 1.25 21.34
C LEU A 158 -12.97 1.30 20.28
N ILE A 159 -11.80 0.78 20.59
CA ILE A 159 -10.64 0.85 19.68
C ILE A 159 -10.72 -0.23 18.58
N TYR A 160 -11.02 -1.50 18.91
CA TYR A 160 -11.00 -2.56 17.88
C TYR A 160 -11.94 -2.34 16.68
N PRO A 161 -13.16 -1.76 16.84
CA PRO A 161 -14.02 -1.45 15.71
C PRO A 161 -13.37 -0.50 14.69
N THR A 162 -12.38 0.34 15.08
CA THR A 162 -11.71 1.26 14.15
C THR A 162 -11.08 0.54 12.99
N MET A 163 -10.54 -0.66 13.19
CA MET A 163 -9.96 -1.46 12.10
C MET A 163 -10.98 -1.74 10.99
N LEU A 164 -12.21 -2.10 11.36
CA LEU A 164 -13.28 -2.32 10.38
C LEU A 164 -13.80 -1.01 9.78
N ILE A 165 -13.97 0.03 10.59
CA ILE A 165 -14.40 1.36 10.17
C ILE A 165 -13.43 1.95 9.15
N HIS A 166 -12.13 1.78 9.36
CA HIS A 166 -11.07 2.16 8.44
C HIS A 166 -11.26 1.51 7.06
N GLU A 167 -11.37 0.18 7.01
CA GLU A 167 -11.57 -0.54 5.75
C GLU A 167 -12.88 -0.15 5.04
N LEU A 168 -13.94 0.10 5.81
CA LEU A 168 -15.20 0.61 5.26
C LEU A 168 -15.06 2.00 4.64
N GLY A 169 -14.17 2.83 5.14
CA GLY A 169 -13.82 4.13 4.54
C GLY A 169 -13.26 3.98 3.13
N HIS A 170 -12.32 3.08 2.92
CA HIS A 170 -11.77 2.76 1.59
C HIS A 170 -12.84 2.23 0.64
N ILE A 171 -13.67 1.29 1.11
CA ILE A 171 -14.80 0.74 0.34
C ILE A 171 -15.78 1.84 -0.07
N ALA A 172 -16.12 2.75 0.87
CA ALA A 172 -17.06 3.85 0.63
C ALA A 172 -16.55 4.81 -0.46
N ALA A 173 -15.27 5.19 -0.40
CA ALA A 173 -14.65 6.04 -1.40
C ALA A 173 -14.63 5.39 -2.78
N CYS A 174 -14.20 4.12 -2.86
CA CYS A 174 -14.20 3.37 -4.13
C CYS A 174 -15.62 3.19 -4.68
N ALA A 175 -16.61 2.85 -3.85
CA ALA A 175 -18.00 2.71 -4.26
C ALA A 175 -18.58 4.02 -4.80
N LYS A 176 -18.27 5.16 -4.13
CA LYS A 176 -18.66 6.50 -4.57
C LYS A 176 -18.19 6.82 -5.97
N TYR A 177 -16.97 6.41 -6.32
CA TYR A 177 -16.37 6.63 -7.65
C TYR A 177 -16.65 5.49 -8.63
N LYS A 178 -17.54 4.54 -8.30
CA LYS A 178 -17.91 3.39 -9.14
C LYS A 178 -16.71 2.52 -9.54
N LEU A 179 -15.72 2.40 -8.65
CA LEU A 179 -14.49 1.62 -8.87
C LEU A 179 -14.61 0.15 -8.47
N LYS A 180 -15.82 -0.35 -8.24
CA LYS A 180 -16.14 -1.76 -7.93
C LYS A 180 -15.21 -2.34 -6.83
N PRO A 181 -15.31 -1.88 -5.57
CA PRO A 181 -14.53 -2.46 -4.50
C PRO A 181 -14.91 -3.92 -4.26
N GLY A 182 -13.95 -4.72 -3.83
CA GLY A 182 -14.14 -6.09 -3.38
C GLY A 182 -14.64 -6.18 -1.95
N GLY A 183 -14.24 -7.22 -1.24
CA GLY A 183 -14.59 -7.45 0.17
C GLY A 183 -13.58 -6.87 1.14
N ILE A 184 -13.85 -7.10 2.44
CA ILE A 184 -12.93 -6.83 3.54
C ILE A 184 -12.47 -8.18 4.09
N GLY A 185 -11.18 -8.30 4.41
CA GLY A 185 -10.61 -9.49 4.97
C GLY A 185 -9.59 -9.20 6.06
N PHE A 186 -9.08 -10.29 6.61
CA PHE A 186 -8.01 -10.30 7.59
C PHE A 186 -6.81 -11.03 6.99
N GLY A 187 -5.62 -10.59 7.33
CA GLY A 187 -4.38 -11.21 6.85
C GLY A 187 -3.19 -10.84 7.70
N PHE A 188 -2.03 -11.28 7.29
CA PHE A 188 -0.79 -10.96 7.97
C PHE A 188 0.13 -10.13 7.08
N TYR A 189 0.48 -8.96 7.57
CA TYR A 189 1.55 -8.14 7.02
C TYR A 189 2.83 -8.42 7.81
N PHE A 190 3.75 -9.16 7.23
CA PHE A 190 4.84 -9.87 7.93
C PHE A 190 4.26 -10.86 8.96
N ILE A 191 4.25 -10.47 10.23
CA ILE A 191 3.71 -11.20 11.38
C ILE A 191 2.57 -10.45 12.07
N LEU A 192 2.33 -9.20 11.67
CA LEU A 192 1.29 -8.37 12.27
C LEU A 192 -0.05 -8.69 11.64
N PRO A 193 -1.06 -8.98 12.47
CA PRO A 193 -2.43 -9.14 11.99
C PRO A 193 -2.95 -7.79 11.51
N VAL A 194 -3.51 -7.75 10.30
CA VAL A 194 -4.08 -6.54 9.69
C VAL A 194 -5.40 -6.85 9.01
N MET A 195 -6.32 -5.92 9.04
CA MET A 195 -7.47 -5.94 8.14
C MET A 195 -7.06 -5.35 6.79
N TYR A 196 -7.79 -5.67 5.75
CA TYR A 196 -7.57 -5.10 4.42
C TYR A 196 -8.89 -5.00 3.65
N ALA A 197 -9.08 -3.90 2.94
CA ALA A 197 -10.09 -3.78 1.90
C ALA A 197 -9.52 -4.17 0.54
N GLU A 198 -10.30 -4.92 -0.25
CA GLU A 198 -9.90 -5.19 -1.63
C GLU A 198 -10.33 -4.05 -2.55
N ILE A 199 -9.45 -3.09 -2.74
CA ILE A 199 -9.67 -1.91 -3.55
C ILE A 199 -8.76 -1.86 -4.78
N THR A 200 -8.33 -3.01 -5.32
CA THR A 200 -7.39 -3.09 -6.44
C THR A 200 -7.87 -2.29 -7.66
N ASN A 201 -9.18 -2.19 -7.86
CA ASN A 201 -9.79 -1.38 -8.93
C ASN A 201 -9.60 0.14 -8.79
N ILE A 202 -9.02 0.62 -7.69
CA ILE A 202 -8.63 2.02 -7.51
C ILE A 202 -7.70 2.52 -8.63
N TRP A 203 -6.88 1.62 -9.20
CA TRP A 203 -5.99 1.92 -10.33
C TRP A 203 -6.72 2.42 -11.58
N MET A 204 -8.01 2.08 -11.74
CA MET A 204 -8.87 2.58 -12.82
C MET A 204 -9.41 3.99 -12.55
N GLY A 205 -9.21 4.53 -11.35
CA GLY A 205 -9.61 5.88 -10.97
C GLY A 205 -8.61 6.95 -11.41
N THR A 206 -9.09 8.19 -11.52
CA THR A 206 -8.22 9.36 -11.70
C THR A 206 -7.31 9.55 -10.49
N LYS A 207 -6.20 10.27 -10.65
CA LYS A 207 -5.29 10.59 -9.54
C LYS A 207 -6.01 11.17 -8.32
N LYS A 208 -6.95 12.10 -8.52
CA LYS A 208 -7.75 12.70 -7.43
C LYS A 208 -8.61 11.66 -6.72
N GLN A 209 -9.23 10.74 -7.46
CA GLN A 209 -10.06 9.68 -6.90
C GLN A 209 -9.19 8.68 -6.11
N ARG A 210 -8.00 8.31 -6.60
CA ARG A 210 -7.05 7.44 -5.90
C ARG A 210 -6.58 8.06 -4.58
N ILE A 211 -6.23 9.36 -4.59
CA ILE A 211 -5.83 10.08 -3.38
C ILE A 211 -6.94 10.05 -2.33
N ILE A 212 -8.18 10.37 -2.71
CA ILE A 212 -9.33 10.37 -1.79
C ILE A 212 -9.63 8.94 -1.30
N ALA A 213 -9.50 7.94 -2.16
CA ALA A 213 -9.75 6.56 -1.76
C ALA A 213 -8.66 6.00 -0.82
N ASN A 214 -7.39 6.38 -1.02
CA ASN A 214 -6.30 6.03 -0.09
C ASN A 214 -6.45 6.74 1.27
N LEU A 215 -7.05 7.92 1.30
CA LEU A 215 -7.37 8.62 2.55
C LEU A 215 -8.73 8.18 3.15
N GLY A 216 -9.42 7.24 2.51
CA GLY A 216 -10.75 6.82 2.91
C GLY A 216 -10.81 6.19 4.29
N GLY A 217 -9.83 5.35 4.63
CA GLY A 217 -9.67 4.73 5.94
C GLY A 217 -9.44 5.77 7.02
N ILE A 218 -8.41 6.60 6.83
CA ILE A 218 -8.08 7.72 7.72
C ILE A 218 -9.28 8.65 7.95
N PHE A 219 -10.02 8.98 6.90
CA PHE A 219 -11.23 9.80 7.02
C PHE A 219 -12.28 9.17 7.94
N ALA A 220 -12.52 7.87 7.78
CA ALA A 220 -13.50 7.15 8.57
C ALA A 220 -13.08 7.05 10.05
N GLU A 221 -11.81 6.89 10.34
CA GLU A 221 -11.27 6.91 11.71
C GLU A 221 -11.35 8.28 12.35
N VAL A 222 -11.00 9.33 11.61
CA VAL A 222 -11.13 10.73 12.08
C VAL A 222 -12.61 11.04 12.41
N LEU A 223 -13.54 10.61 11.55
CA LEU A 223 -14.97 10.76 11.81
C LEU A 223 -15.40 10.00 13.08
N TYR A 224 -14.91 8.79 13.27
CA TYR A 224 -15.22 7.99 14.46
C TYR A 224 -14.61 8.63 15.73
N ALA A 225 -13.39 9.14 15.67
CA ALA A 225 -12.77 9.87 16.78
C ALA A 225 -13.58 11.13 17.15
N VAL A 226 -14.10 11.87 16.15
CA VAL A 226 -15.00 13.00 16.39
C VAL A 226 -16.28 12.55 17.10
N ILE A 227 -16.89 11.45 16.67
CA ILE A 227 -18.09 10.90 17.33
C ILE A 227 -17.77 10.57 18.80
N LEU A 228 -16.67 9.91 19.10
CA LEU A 228 -16.26 9.61 20.47
C LEU A 228 -15.99 10.87 21.30
N SER A 229 -15.40 11.90 20.71
CA SER A 229 -15.20 13.20 21.36
C SER A 229 -16.55 13.89 21.67
N LEU A 230 -17.52 13.83 20.77
CA LEU A 230 -18.87 14.36 21.01
C LEU A 230 -19.59 13.58 22.11
N VAL A 231 -19.45 12.25 22.15
CA VAL A 231 -19.96 11.42 23.26
C VAL A 231 -19.30 11.83 24.58
N TYR A 232 -17.99 12.09 24.58
CA TYR A 232 -17.30 12.59 25.77
C TYR A 232 -17.86 13.93 26.24
N LEU A 233 -18.10 14.90 25.35
CA LEU A 233 -18.65 16.23 25.73
C LEU A 233 -20.03 16.13 26.38
N ILE A 234 -20.80 15.08 26.06
CA ILE A 234 -22.13 14.85 26.65
C ILE A 234 -22.04 14.00 27.92
N SER A 235 -21.28 12.93 27.91
CA SER A 235 -21.24 11.91 28.97
C SER A 235 -20.17 12.14 30.02
N HIS A 236 -19.17 13.00 29.72
CA HIS A 236 -17.94 13.19 30.48
C HIS A 236 -17.18 11.88 30.77
N SER A 237 -17.38 10.86 29.94
CA SER A 237 -16.74 9.56 30.11
C SER A 237 -15.26 9.60 29.69
N PRO A 238 -14.30 9.43 30.62
CA PRO A 238 -12.88 9.53 30.30
C PRO A 238 -12.41 8.49 29.28
N VAL A 239 -13.11 7.34 29.17
CA VAL A 239 -12.79 6.29 28.20
C VAL A 239 -13.01 6.78 26.77
N CYS A 240 -14.07 7.58 26.52
CA CYS A 240 -14.37 8.11 25.19
C CYS A 240 -13.32 9.13 24.74
N LEU A 241 -12.87 10.02 25.64
CA LEU A 241 -11.81 10.97 25.32
C LEU A 241 -10.48 10.23 25.06
N PHE A 242 -10.12 9.29 25.94
CA PHE A 242 -8.89 8.51 25.79
C PHE A 242 -8.89 7.72 24.45
N ALA A 243 -9.99 7.07 24.12
CA ALA A 243 -10.14 6.34 22.85
C ALA A 243 -10.02 7.28 21.66
N SER A 244 -10.70 8.44 21.66
CA SER A 244 -10.62 9.43 20.58
C SER A 244 -9.21 9.95 20.36
N LEU A 245 -8.52 10.34 21.44
CA LEU A 245 -7.12 10.82 21.35
C LEU A 245 -6.18 9.72 20.87
N SER A 246 -6.37 8.48 21.36
CA SER A 246 -5.58 7.32 20.92
C SER A 246 -5.75 7.06 19.43
N ILE A 247 -6.98 7.06 18.92
CA ILE A 247 -7.27 6.89 17.48
C ILE A 247 -6.61 8.02 16.68
N SER A 248 -6.68 9.27 17.16
CA SER A 248 -6.03 10.41 16.50
C SER A 248 -4.51 10.23 16.37
N VAL A 249 -3.86 9.64 17.38
CA VAL A 249 -2.43 9.30 17.33
C VAL A 249 -2.16 8.17 16.34
N PHE A 250 -3.03 7.13 16.28
CA PHE A 250 -2.90 6.06 15.28
C PHE A 250 -3.04 6.59 13.86
N VAL A 251 -3.97 7.49 13.60
CA VAL A 251 -4.13 8.17 12.31
C VAL A 251 -2.84 8.87 11.88
N LEU A 252 -2.14 9.57 12.79
CA LEU A 252 -0.85 10.18 12.48
C LEU A 252 0.21 9.13 12.09
N TRP A 253 0.19 7.96 12.74
CA TRP A 253 1.09 6.86 12.41
C TRP A 253 0.81 6.25 11.03
N GLU A 254 -0.44 6.21 10.59
CA GLU A 254 -0.84 5.72 9.26
C GLU A 254 -0.33 6.59 8.11
N PHE A 255 -0.08 7.88 8.35
CA PHE A 255 0.59 8.75 7.39
C PHE A 255 2.09 8.42 7.17
N ASN A 256 2.66 7.46 7.91
CA ASN A 256 4.05 7.06 7.74
C ASN A 256 4.30 6.49 6.33
N PRO A 257 5.09 7.16 5.46
CA PRO A 257 5.31 6.73 4.09
C PRO A 257 6.38 5.61 3.97
N PHE A 258 7.08 5.27 5.05
CA PHE A 258 8.18 4.31 5.04
C PHE A 258 7.72 2.87 5.29
N VAL A 259 6.51 2.72 5.80
CA VAL A 259 5.79 1.45 5.94
C VAL A 259 4.64 1.44 4.95
N ARG A 260 4.22 0.26 4.46
CA ARG A 260 3.12 0.17 3.50
C ARG A 260 1.75 0.35 4.16
N PHE A 261 1.59 1.48 4.83
CA PHE A 261 0.34 2.02 5.31
C PHE A 261 -0.26 2.99 4.28
N ASP A 262 -1.35 3.62 4.60
CA ASP A 262 -2.05 4.55 3.71
C ASP A 262 -1.18 5.71 3.24
N GLY A 263 -0.31 6.23 4.12
CA GLY A 263 0.67 7.25 3.78
C GLY A 263 1.63 6.85 2.66
N TYR A 264 2.01 5.58 2.58
CA TYR A 264 2.81 5.07 1.46
C TYR A 264 2.04 5.08 0.14
N TRP A 265 0.80 4.61 0.15
CA TRP A 265 -0.05 4.57 -1.05
C TRP A 265 -0.42 5.98 -1.50
N LEU A 266 -0.73 6.86 -0.55
CA LEU A 266 -0.96 8.29 -0.78
C LEU A 266 0.25 8.94 -1.46
N LEU A 267 1.46 8.75 -0.94
CA LEU A 267 2.69 9.31 -1.52
C LEU A 267 2.98 8.73 -2.91
N SER A 268 2.74 7.43 -3.11
CA SER A 268 2.85 6.76 -4.40
C SER A 268 1.94 7.40 -5.45
N ASP A 269 0.69 7.74 -5.09
CA ASP A 269 -0.26 8.41 -5.98
C ASP A 269 0.03 9.89 -6.16
N LEU A 270 0.44 10.60 -5.11
CA LEU A 270 0.86 12.00 -5.20
C LEU A 270 2.03 12.18 -6.17
N THR A 271 2.98 11.25 -6.16
CA THR A 271 4.16 11.27 -7.03
C THR A 271 3.95 10.58 -8.38
N ASN A 272 2.75 10.03 -8.66
CA ASN A 272 2.46 9.19 -9.82
C ASN A 272 3.50 8.06 -10.00
N THR A 273 3.96 7.47 -8.90
CA THR A 273 5.02 6.47 -8.92
C THR A 273 4.54 5.14 -8.34
N PRO A 274 3.87 4.29 -9.12
CA PRO A 274 3.54 2.94 -8.70
C PRO A 274 4.80 2.16 -8.31
N ASN A 275 4.70 1.34 -7.26
CA ASN A 275 5.84 0.62 -6.69
C ASN A 275 7.00 1.54 -6.24
N LEU A 276 6.63 2.67 -5.58
CA LEU A 276 7.54 3.69 -5.10
C LEU A 276 8.79 3.12 -4.41
N LEU A 277 8.61 2.19 -3.47
CA LEU A 277 9.70 1.56 -2.72
C LEU A 277 10.67 0.77 -3.62
N LEU A 278 10.17 0.04 -4.62
CA LEU A 278 11.02 -0.72 -5.54
C LEU A 278 11.82 0.21 -6.44
N LYS A 279 11.15 1.21 -7.04
CA LYS A 279 11.80 2.18 -7.93
C LYS A 279 12.83 3.03 -7.20
N SER A 280 12.54 3.46 -5.98
CA SER A 280 13.49 4.23 -5.17
C SER A 280 14.72 3.42 -4.81
N LYS A 281 14.58 2.13 -4.45
CA LYS A 281 15.71 1.23 -4.23
C LYS A 281 16.57 1.04 -5.49
N GLN A 282 15.94 0.93 -6.65
CA GLN A 282 16.66 0.82 -7.93
C GLN A 282 17.49 2.08 -8.22
N VAL A 283 16.89 3.28 -8.02
CA VAL A 283 17.60 4.56 -8.20
C VAL A 283 18.74 4.70 -7.19
N LEU A 284 18.49 4.42 -5.91
CA LEU A 284 19.50 4.47 -4.85
C LEU A 284 20.67 3.53 -5.16
N SER A 285 20.39 2.28 -5.50
CA SER A 285 21.40 1.28 -5.89
C SER A 285 22.21 1.72 -7.11
N LYS A 286 21.56 2.30 -8.13
CA LYS A 286 22.24 2.83 -9.32
C LYS A 286 23.19 3.98 -9.00
N VAL A 287 22.79 4.89 -8.11
CA VAL A 287 23.63 6.00 -7.66
C VAL A 287 24.81 5.48 -6.83
N MET A 288 24.58 4.57 -5.89
CA MET A 288 25.63 4.00 -5.04
C MET A 288 26.66 3.18 -5.83
N ARG A 289 26.27 2.48 -6.90
CA ARG A 289 27.21 1.74 -7.78
C ARG A 289 28.02 2.65 -8.72
N ARG A 290 27.42 3.75 -9.20
CA ARG A 290 28.12 4.76 -10.01
C ARG A 290 29.12 5.60 -9.20
N SER A 291 29.00 5.60 -7.89
CA SER A 291 29.96 6.23 -6.98
C SER A 291 31.21 5.36 -6.75
N SER A 292 31.90 4.92 -7.79
CA SER A 292 33.35 5.15 -7.74
C SER A 292 33.46 6.67 -7.55
N PHE A 293 33.86 7.10 -6.39
CA PHE A 293 33.91 8.47 -5.88
C PHE A 293 34.48 9.50 -6.89
N HIS A 294 35.24 9.06 -7.87
CA HIS A 294 35.86 9.86 -8.95
C HIS A 294 34.89 10.22 -10.10
N ALA A 295 33.86 9.39 -10.38
CA ALA A 295 32.87 9.72 -11.42
C ALA A 295 31.83 10.73 -10.92
N TRP A 296 31.61 10.82 -9.62
CA TRP A 296 30.73 11.79 -8.98
C TRP A 296 31.28 13.23 -9.05
N GLN A 297 32.59 13.38 -8.99
CA GLN A 297 33.27 14.68 -9.01
C GLN A 297 33.32 15.30 -10.42
N LYS A 298 33.26 14.50 -11.48
CA LYS A 298 33.46 14.95 -12.88
C LYS A 298 32.19 15.22 -13.66
N ASN A 299 31.03 14.70 -13.23
CA ASN A 299 29.76 14.91 -13.92
C ASN A 299 28.74 15.52 -12.94
N ASN A 300 28.43 16.81 -13.17
CA ASN A 300 27.39 17.56 -12.49
C ASN A 300 26.11 16.74 -12.33
N PHE A 301 25.79 16.33 -11.10
CA PHE A 301 24.57 15.62 -10.72
C PHE A 301 23.29 16.36 -11.21
N LYS A 302 23.37 17.68 -11.41
CA LYS A 302 22.29 18.52 -11.94
C LYS A 302 21.92 18.24 -13.40
N VAL A 303 22.76 17.60 -14.20
CA VAL A 303 22.54 17.45 -15.66
C VAL A 303 21.74 16.20 -16.01
N TYR A 304 21.67 15.19 -15.12
CA TYR A 304 21.13 13.86 -15.48
C TYR A 304 19.95 13.38 -14.63
N ALA A 305 19.60 14.05 -13.52
CA ALA A 305 18.49 13.61 -12.68
C ALA A 305 17.23 14.43 -12.98
N SER A 306 16.23 13.80 -13.56
CA SER A 306 14.89 14.37 -13.61
C SER A 306 14.38 14.66 -12.17
N ARG A 307 13.49 15.64 -11.99
CA ARG A 307 12.87 15.91 -10.68
C ARG A 307 12.31 14.64 -10.03
N ARG A 308 11.82 13.71 -10.84
CA ARG A 308 11.28 12.43 -10.41
C ARG A 308 12.39 11.51 -9.85
N GLU A 309 13.56 11.43 -10.49
CA GLU A 309 14.68 10.62 -10.00
C GLU A 309 15.26 11.19 -8.71
N MET A 310 15.30 12.51 -8.55
CA MET A 310 15.67 13.14 -7.28
C MET A 310 14.71 12.79 -6.15
N LEU A 311 13.42 12.84 -6.39
CA LEU A 311 12.40 12.44 -5.40
C LEU A 311 12.53 10.96 -5.02
N LEU A 312 12.77 10.07 -6.01
CA LEU A 312 12.98 8.65 -5.78
C LEU A 312 14.25 8.39 -4.97
N PHE A 313 15.35 9.10 -5.28
CA PHE A 313 16.58 9.01 -4.51
C PHE A 313 16.38 9.47 -3.07
N ALA A 314 15.80 10.67 -2.87
CA ALA A 314 15.53 11.21 -1.55
C ALA A 314 14.64 10.27 -0.72
N TYR A 315 13.56 9.78 -1.32
CA TYR A 315 12.69 8.81 -0.64
C TYR A 315 13.42 7.50 -0.31
N GLY A 316 14.23 6.96 -1.24
CA GLY A 316 15.00 5.74 -1.00
C GLY A 316 16.03 5.90 0.12
N PHE A 317 16.70 7.06 0.16
CA PHE A 317 17.64 7.42 1.22
C PHE A 317 16.93 7.54 2.57
N LEU A 318 15.84 8.33 2.65
CA LEU A 318 15.07 8.51 3.87
C LEU A 318 14.45 7.20 4.38
N ASN A 319 13.95 6.35 3.46
CA ASN A 319 13.42 5.04 3.84
C ASN A 319 14.52 4.13 4.43
N THR A 320 15.71 4.13 3.83
CA THR A 320 16.84 3.34 4.35
C THR A 320 17.29 3.88 5.71
N PHE A 321 17.38 5.20 5.85
CA PHE A 321 17.72 5.86 7.11
C PHE A 321 16.68 5.56 8.20
N PHE A 322 15.38 5.63 7.88
CA PHE A 322 14.30 5.26 8.81
C PHE A 322 14.43 3.81 9.30
N ILE A 323 14.71 2.85 8.40
CA ILE A 323 14.93 1.46 8.79
C ILE A 323 16.14 1.33 9.71
N LEU A 324 17.24 2.01 9.40
CA LEU A 324 18.45 2.00 10.25
C LEU A 324 18.20 2.63 11.61
N LEU A 325 17.42 3.72 11.68
CA LEU A 325 17.01 4.34 12.94
C LEU A 325 16.20 3.37 13.80
N VAL A 326 15.18 2.71 13.20
CA VAL A 326 14.35 1.73 13.93
C VAL A 326 15.21 0.57 14.45
N LEU A 327 16.08 0.03 13.59
CA LEU A 327 16.99 -1.05 13.98
C LEU A 327 17.96 -0.62 15.07
N GLY A 328 18.57 0.57 14.94
CA GLY A 328 19.51 1.13 15.90
C GLY A 328 18.84 1.40 17.26
N TYR A 329 17.68 2.05 17.24
CA TYR A 329 16.89 2.29 18.45
C TYR A 329 16.51 0.99 19.15
N THR A 330 16.02 -0.01 18.42
CA THR A 330 15.65 -1.30 18.99
C THR A 330 16.87 -2.02 19.57
N LEU A 331 18.00 -1.97 18.87
CA LEU A 331 19.26 -2.57 19.35
C LEU A 331 19.74 -1.89 20.62
N MET A 332 19.67 -0.57 20.73
CA MET A 332 20.11 0.18 21.91
C MET A 332 19.17 0.00 23.09
N SER A 333 17.85 -0.03 22.85
CA SER A 333 16.84 -0.10 23.93
C SER A 333 16.60 -1.51 24.44
N TYR A 334 16.80 -2.54 23.61
CA TYR A 334 16.42 -3.94 23.91
C TYR A 334 17.58 -4.92 23.75
N GLN A 335 18.82 -4.52 24.06
CA GLN A 335 20.03 -5.35 23.88
C GLN A 335 19.93 -6.71 24.59
N LYS A 336 19.52 -6.70 25.86
CA LYS A 336 19.42 -7.91 26.69
C LYS A 336 18.35 -8.87 26.14
N GLU A 337 17.22 -8.33 25.76
CA GLU A 337 16.08 -9.06 25.20
C GLU A 337 16.43 -9.65 23.83
N ILE A 338 17.13 -8.90 22.98
CA ILE A 338 17.60 -9.36 21.68
C ILE A 338 18.54 -10.56 21.86
N ILE A 339 19.55 -10.45 22.74
CA ILE A 339 20.49 -11.54 22.97
C ILE A 339 19.79 -12.78 23.56
N ARG A 340 18.81 -12.60 24.44
CA ARG A 340 18.05 -13.68 25.07
C ARG A 340 16.94 -14.26 24.17
N PHE A 341 16.57 -13.60 23.10
CA PHE A 341 15.43 -13.96 22.27
C PHE A 341 15.49 -15.41 21.73
N PRO A 342 16.61 -15.93 21.19
CA PRO A 342 16.69 -17.32 20.75
C PRO A 342 16.37 -18.31 21.88
N PHE A 343 16.84 -18.03 23.11
CA PHE A 343 16.54 -18.83 24.28
C PHE A 343 15.07 -18.72 24.71
N SER A 344 14.49 -17.52 24.63
CA SER A 344 13.07 -17.28 24.93
C SER A 344 12.16 -18.05 23.95
N ILE A 345 12.49 -18.08 22.67
CA ILE A 345 11.79 -18.89 21.67
C ILE A 345 11.90 -20.39 21.99
N TYR A 346 13.11 -20.86 22.32
CA TYR A 346 13.30 -22.25 22.75
C TYR A 346 12.40 -22.61 23.93
N GLN A 347 12.34 -21.76 24.97
CA GLN A 347 11.47 -21.98 26.14
C GLN A 347 9.98 -22.01 25.75
N ILE A 348 9.53 -21.14 24.84
CA ILE A 348 8.15 -21.14 24.35
C ILE A 348 7.85 -22.47 23.62
N VAL A 349 8.74 -22.92 22.74
CA VAL A 349 8.58 -24.20 22.02
C VAL A 349 8.48 -25.37 22.99
N VAL A 350 9.33 -25.40 24.03
CA VAL A 350 9.28 -26.45 25.07
C VAL A 350 7.96 -26.38 25.84
N LYS A 351 7.49 -25.18 26.25
CA LYS A 351 6.20 -25.04 26.94
C LYS A 351 5.01 -25.45 26.08
N VAL A 352 5.05 -25.14 24.77
CA VAL A 352 4.03 -25.61 23.81
C VAL A 352 4.03 -27.13 23.72
N SER A 353 5.20 -27.77 23.60
CA SER A 353 5.31 -29.23 23.52
C SER A 353 4.81 -29.93 24.80
N GLN A 354 4.86 -29.25 25.94
CA GLN A 354 4.37 -29.73 27.22
C GLN A 354 2.91 -29.34 27.53
N LEU A 355 2.22 -28.67 26.57
CA LEU A 355 0.86 -28.10 26.74
C LEU A 355 0.71 -27.13 27.92
N ASN A 356 1.83 -26.50 28.33
CA ASN A 356 1.94 -25.63 29.52
C ASN A 356 2.19 -24.16 29.16
N LEU A 357 1.78 -23.73 27.95
CA LEU A 357 1.90 -22.33 27.51
C LEU A 357 0.79 -21.47 28.13
N HIS A 358 1.16 -20.47 28.89
CA HIS A 358 0.25 -19.46 29.40
C HIS A 358 0.35 -18.16 28.58
N ILE A 359 -0.75 -17.40 28.43
CA ILE A 359 -0.79 -16.11 27.74
C ILE A 359 0.25 -15.13 28.32
N ARG A 360 0.55 -15.23 29.61
CA ARG A 360 1.58 -14.42 30.30
C ARG A 360 3.01 -14.67 29.78
N ASP A 361 3.27 -15.81 29.14
CA ASP A 361 4.57 -16.13 28.53
C ASP A 361 4.79 -15.40 27.20
N LEU A 362 3.72 -14.88 26.60
CA LEU A 362 3.73 -14.11 25.34
C LEU A 362 3.77 -12.61 25.65
N HIS A 363 4.96 -12.13 26.01
CA HIS A 363 5.15 -10.70 26.23
C HIS A 363 5.09 -9.91 24.91
N VAL A 364 4.44 -8.74 24.90
CA VAL A 364 4.38 -7.83 23.73
C VAL A 364 5.80 -7.51 23.21
N GLN A 365 6.79 -7.45 24.08
CA GLN A 365 8.20 -7.25 23.72
C GLN A 365 8.75 -8.32 22.76
N LEU A 366 8.27 -9.57 22.84
CA LEU A 366 8.67 -10.64 21.92
C LEU A 366 8.30 -10.32 20.47
N ILE A 367 7.16 -9.66 20.25
CA ILE A 367 6.70 -9.26 18.91
C ILE A 367 7.65 -8.20 18.34
N HIS A 368 8.06 -7.21 19.15
CA HIS A 368 9.00 -6.17 18.72
C HIS A 368 10.37 -6.75 18.36
N ILE A 369 10.86 -7.68 19.17
CA ILE A 369 12.16 -8.32 18.93
C ILE A 369 12.10 -9.24 17.71
N LEU A 370 11.01 -9.99 17.53
CA LEU A 370 10.80 -10.81 16.35
C LEU A 370 10.76 -9.94 15.08
N LEU A 371 10.07 -8.79 15.15
CA LEU A 371 10.04 -7.82 14.05
C LEU A 371 11.44 -7.27 13.75
N PHE A 372 12.22 -6.96 14.79
CA PHE A 372 13.63 -6.54 14.65
C PHE A 372 14.45 -7.59 13.88
N TYR A 373 14.39 -8.87 14.26
CA TYR A 373 15.12 -9.94 13.57
C TYR A 373 14.69 -10.08 12.12
N ILE A 374 13.39 -10.02 11.84
CA ILE A 374 12.87 -10.09 10.46
C ILE A 374 13.39 -8.91 9.62
N LEU A 375 13.35 -7.71 10.16
CA LEU A 375 13.82 -6.51 9.45
C LEU A 375 15.34 -6.54 9.26
N ALA A 376 16.10 -6.92 10.28
CA ALA A 376 17.56 -7.04 10.21
C ALA A 376 18.00 -8.09 9.19
N ILE A 377 17.41 -9.28 9.22
CA ILE A 377 17.71 -10.36 8.25
C ILE A 377 17.37 -9.90 6.82
N ARG A 378 16.20 -9.31 6.61
CA ARG A 378 15.82 -8.80 5.28
C ARG A 378 16.73 -7.69 4.78
N PHE A 379 17.13 -6.80 5.67
CA PHE A 379 18.09 -5.74 5.35
C PHE A 379 19.43 -6.35 4.92
N LEU A 380 19.99 -7.28 5.70
CA LEU A 380 21.22 -7.97 5.39
C LEU A 380 21.16 -8.74 4.06
N ILE A 381 20.10 -9.52 3.84
CA ILE A 381 19.89 -10.23 2.55
C ILE A 381 19.81 -9.24 1.38
N SER A 382 19.15 -8.10 1.57
CA SER A 382 19.05 -7.07 0.53
C SER A 382 20.41 -6.48 0.20
N GLN A 383 21.27 -6.23 1.21
CA GLN A 383 22.63 -5.73 1.01
C GLN A 383 23.52 -6.78 0.34
N LEU A 384 23.50 -8.02 0.81
CA LEU A 384 24.26 -9.13 0.19
C LEU A 384 23.90 -9.32 -1.29
N LYS A 385 22.60 -9.34 -1.63
CA LYS A 385 22.16 -9.40 -3.04
C LYS A 385 22.61 -8.21 -3.88
N SER A 386 22.81 -7.04 -3.28
CA SER A 386 23.31 -5.86 -3.98
C SER A 386 24.82 -5.92 -4.23
N LEU A 387 25.57 -6.62 -3.38
CA LEU A 387 27.02 -6.82 -3.51
C LEU A 387 27.38 -7.94 -4.51
N LEU A 388 26.50 -8.96 -4.61
CA LEU A 388 26.69 -10.13 -5.48
C LEU A 388 26.21 -9.92 -6.94
N ARG A 389 25.55 -8.79 -7.22
CA ARG A 389 25.12 -8.35 -8.55
C ARG A 389 25.95 -7.17 -9.03
#